data_5b02abb916be304b4501c0fad7f476ba
#
_entry.id   5b02abb916be304b4501c0fad7f476ba
#
_cell.length_a   1.000
_cell.length_b   1.000
_cell.length_c   1.000
_cell.angle_alpha   90.00
_cell.angle_beta   90.00
_cell.angle_gamma   90.00
#
_symmetry.space_group_name_H-M   'P 1'
#
loop_
_entity.id
_entity.type
_entity.pdbx_description
1 polymer ?
#
loop_
_entity_poly.entity_id
_entity_poly.type
_entity_poly.pdbx_seq_one_letter_code
_entity_poly.pdbx_strand_id
1 'polypeptide(L)'
;LTGCNNSAKSNNSTESNNKLTIVTSFYPMYISTLNIVKDIPNVEVLNMTTPQTGCLHDYSLSTKDLKTLSNADILIINGAGMESFLDDVIDEYSDLKIIEASKGIDLIEDTEHDDHTEDHDHEDHDHDVNPHVWVSISKNIEEVSNIAEELSSLDPNHANEYQYNANEYIAKLENLKTEMHSTLDNIAHKDIITFHEAFPYFAEEFGLNIVGVIEIEPDSEPSAKEVENIISIINEKNIKALFTEPQYSSKIADTIAKETGASIYTLDPIVTGDSNEKAYNDYIIKMQENLNTLKEALKW
;
A
#
# COMPACT_ATOMS: atom_id res chain seq x y z
N LEU A 1 -50.90 -58.80 -0.30
CA LEU A 1 -50.39 -57.88 0.64
C LEU A 1 -49.02 -57.43 0.15
N THR A 2 -49.01 -56.36 -0.63
CA THR A 2 -47.83 -55.70 -1.22
C THR A 2 -47.43 -54.52 -0.37
N GLY A 3 -46.24 -54.58 0.26
CA GLY A 3 -45.63 -53.48 0.98
C GLY A 3 -44.73 -52.67 0.05
N CYS A 4 -45.12 -51.44 -0.24
CA CYS A 4 -44.27 -50.47 -0.90
C CYS A 4 -43.24 -49.89 0.11
N ASN A 5 -42.00 -50.18 -0.13
CA ASN A 5 -40.88 -49.60 0.64
C ASN A 5 -40.43 -48.33 -0.11
N ASN A 6 -40.77 -47.18 0.44
CA ASN A 6 -40.39 -45.87 -0.10
C ASN A 6 -39.05 -45.46 0.53
N SER A 7 -37.97 -45.78 -0.13
CA SER A 7 -36.63 -45.32 0.28
C SER A 7 -36.45 -43.84 -0.13
N ALA A 8 -36.58 -42.95 0.83
CA ALA A 8 -36.19 -41.58 0.69
C ALA A 8 -34.66 -41.52 0.48
N LYS A 9 -34.23 -41.14 -0.74
CA LYS A 9 -32.83 -40.76 -0.99
C LYS A 9 -32.54 -39.44 -0.26
N SER A 10 -31.83 -39.53 0.81
CA SER A 10 -31.15 -38.40 1.42
C SER A 10 -30.12 -37.87 0.39
N ASN A 11 -30.40 -36.76 -0.23
CA ASN A 11 -29.40 -35.98 -0.92
C ASN A 11 -28.46 -35.38 0.15
N ASN A 12 -27.41 -36.09 0.49
CA ASN A 12 -26.25 -35.51 1.07
C ASN A 12 -25.54 -34.72 -0.02
N SER A 13 -25.86 -33.42 -0.13
CA SER A 13 -24.96 -32.48 -0.76
C SER A 13 -23.72 -32.41 0.16
N THR A 14 -22.68 -33.13 -0.20
CA THR A 14 -21.33 -32.85 0.28
C THR A 14 -21.02 -31.45 -0.21
N GLU A 15 -21.26 -30.43 0.63
CA GLU A 15 -20.57 -29.16 0.50
C GLU A 15 -19.08 -29.52 0.47
N SER A 16 -18.48 -29.39 -0.69
CA SER A 16 -17.03 -29.43 -0.82
C SER A 16 -16.53 -28.26 -0.01
N ASN A 17 -15.88 -28.58 1.10
CA ASN A 17 -15.25 -27.61 2.00
C ASN A 17 -13.99 -27.10 1.29
N ASN A 18 -14.14 -26.48 0.11
CA ASN A 18 -13.06 -25.89 -0.63
C ASN A 18 -12.67 -24.61 0.10
N LYS A 19 -11.47 -24.59 0.63
CA LYS A 19 -10.84 -23.42 1.23
C LYS A 19 -10.53 -22.43 0.11
N LEU A 20 -10.98 -21.19 0.24
CA LEU A 20 -10.62 -20.09 -0.65
C LEU A 20 -9.28 -19.52 -0.20
N THR A 21 -8.29 -19.52 -1.07
CA THR A 21 -6.96 -18.97 -0.80
C THR A 21 -6.78 -17.64 -1.53
N ILE A 22 -6.69 -16.56 -0.77
CA ILE A 22 -6.43 -15.22 -1.26
C ILE A 22 -4.95 -14.90 -1.00
N VAL A 23 -4.23 -14.49 -2.02
CA VAL A 23 -2.86 -13.99 -1.90
C VAL A 23 -2.85 -12.50 -2.13
N THR A 24 -2.13 -11.76 -1.32
CA THR A 24 -1.89 -10.32 -1.51
C THR A 24 -0.45 -10.09 -1.93
N SER A 25 -0.23 -9.11 -2.80
CA SER A 25 1.10 -8.81 -3.34
C SER A 25 2.08 -8.38 -2.25
N PHE A 26 1.63 -7.50 -1.34
CA PHE A 26 2.47 -6.97 -0.27
C PHE A 26 1.64 -6.48 0.93
N TYR A 27 2.32 -5.96 1.93
CA TYR A 27 1.78 -5.73 3.26
C TYR A 27 0.55 -4.80 3.33
N PRO A 28 0.46 -3.64 2.63
CA PRO A 28 -0.73 -2.80 2.65
C PRO A 28 -1.99 -3.54 2.17
N MET A 29 -1.88 -4.30 1.09
CA MET A 29 -2.98 -5.12 0.56
C MET A 29 -3.35 -6.24 1.53
N TYR A 30 -2.35 -6.81 2.22
CA TYR A 30 -2.58 -7.82 3.26
C TYR A 30 -3.41 -7.26 4.42
N ILE A 31 -3.08 -6.08 4.95
CA ILE A 31 -3.83 -5.44 6.04
C ILE A 31 -5.29 -5.22 5.65
N SER A 32 -5.53 -4.63 4.48
CA SER A 32 -6.87 -4.32 3.99
C SER A 32 -7.68 -5.59 3.80
N THR A 33 -7.13 -6.59 3.11
CA THR A 33 -7.79 -7.87 2.86
C THR A 33 -8.06 -8.63 4.15
N LEU A 34 -7.11 -8.67 5.09
CA LEU A 34 -7.26 -9.34 6.37
C LEU A 34 -8.46 -8.80 7.16
N ASN A 35 -8.66 -7.47 7.15
CA ASN A 35 -9.82 -6.85 7.78
C ASN A 35 -11.13 -7.23 7.09
N ILE A 36 -11.17 -7.30 5.76
CA ILE A 36 -12.35 -7.64 4.97
C ILE A 36 -12.78 -9.10 5.18
N VAL A 37 -11.83 -10.03 5.31
CA VAL A 37 -12.15 -11.47 5.47
C VAL A 37 -12.22 -11.91 6.92
N LYS A 38 -12.15 -11.00 7.86
CA LYS A 38 -12.13 -11.29 9.29
C LYS A 38 -13.29 -12.22 9.70
N ASP A 39 -12.91 -13.30 10.44
CA ASP A 39 -13.85 -14.29 10.99
C ASP A 39 -14.70 -15.04 9.95
N ILE A 40 -14.37 -14.99 8.67
CA ILE A 40 -15.06 -15.73 7.61
C ILE A 40 -14.45 -17.14 7.52
N PRO A 41 -15.26 -18.19 7.69
CA PRO A 41 -14.77 -19.56 7.67
C PRO A 41 -14.31 -19.99 6.26
N ASN A 42 -13.28 -20.83 6.21
CA ASN A 42 -12.74 -21.40 4.97
C ASN A 42 -12.16 -20.36 3.98
N VAL A 43 -11.85 -19.16 4.44
CA VAL A 43 -11.09 -18.15 3.70
C VAL A 43 -9.74 -17.96 4.36
N GLU A 44 -8.67 -18.06 3.60
CA GLU A 44 -7.30 -17.82 4.05
C GLU A 44 -6.68 -16.68 3.26
N VAL A 45 -5.96 -15.80 3.95
CA VAL A 45 -5.17 -14.73 3.33
C VAL A 45 -3.70 -14.98 3.58
N LEU A 46 -2.92 -14.95 2.52
CA LEU A 46 -1.46 -15.06 2.55
C LEU A 46 -0.84 -13.80 1.95
N ASN A 47 0.17 -13.26 2.61
CA ASN A 47 0.98 -12.20 2.01
C ASN A 47 2.13 -12.83 1.20
N MET A 48 2.29 -12.44 -0.06
CA MET A 48 3.31 -12.99 -0.94
C MET A 48 4.71 -12.58 -0.47
N THR A 49 4.89 -11.31 -0.14
CA THR A 49 6.19 -10.76 0.23
C THR A 49 6.55 -11.01 1.70
N THR A 50 7.83 -10.88 2.01
CA THR A 50 8.32 -11.02 3.40
C THR A 50 8.03 -9.77 4.22
N PRO A 51 7.99 -9.86 5.57
CA PRO A 51 7.72 -8.71 6.44
C PRO A 51 8.66 -7.50 6.28
N GLN A 52 9.87 -7.72 5.78
CA GLN A 52 10.89 -6.70 5.60
C GLN A 52 10.97 -6.16 4.17
N THR A 53 10.13 -6.66 3.27
CA THR A 53 10.07 -6.14 1.91
C THR A 53 9.50 -4.73 1.95
N GLY A 54 10.24 -3.77 1.43
CA GLY A 54 9.79 -2.38 1.28
C GLY A 54 8.82 -2.19 0.12
N CYS A 55 8.90 -1.05 -0.56
CA CYS A 55 8.19 -0.84 -1.82
C CYS A 55 8.66 -1.82 -2.89
N LEU A 56 7.75 -2.17 -3.83
CA LEU A 56 7.97 -3.27 -4.77
C LEU A 56 8.60 -2.86 -6.10
N HIS A 57 9.04 -1.60 -6.26
CA HIS A 57 9.56 -1.09 -7.54
C HIS A 57 10.66 -1.97 -8.16
N ASP A 58 11.59 -2.45 -7.33
CA ASP A 58 12.70 -3.31 -7.77
C ASP A 58 12.55 -4.75 -7.29
N TYR A 59 11.32 -5.16 -6.96
CA TYR A 59 11.09 -6.50 -6.45
C TYR A 59 11.29 -7.55 -7.53
N SER A 60 12.01 -8.62 -7.16
CA SER A 60 12.18 -9.79 -8.01
C SER A 60 11.54 -11.01 -7.37
N LEU A 61 10.68 -11.71 -8.11
CA LEU A 61 9.98 -12.89 -7.64
C LEU A 61 10.95 -14.00 -7.26
N SER A 62 10.78 -14.51 -6.05
CA SER A 62 11.46 -15.71 -5.59
C SER A 62 10.67 -16.98 -5.94
N THR A 63 11.35 -18.12 -5.91
CA THR A 63 10.66 -19.43 -6.06
C THR A 63 9.56 -19.64 -5.01
N LYS A 64 9.70 -19.05 -3.82
CA LYS A 64 8.69 -19.10 -2.77
C LYS A 64 7.42 -18.33 -3.18
N ASP A 65 7.60 -17.17 -3.79
CA ASP A 65 6.49 -16.32 -4.23
C ASP A 65 5.70 -17.02 -5.33
N LEU A 66 6.38 -17.56 -6.34
CA LEU A 66 5.76 -18.36 -7.40
C LEU A 66 4.99 -19.57 -6.83
N LYS A 67 5.53 -20.23 -5.81
CA LYS A 67 4.83 -21.33 -5.13
C LYS A 67 3.60 -20.83 -4.37
N THR A 68 3.65 -19.65 -3.78
CA THR A 68 2.50 -19.04 -3.09
C THR A 68 1.42 -18.71 -4.11
N LEU A 69 1.79 -18.06 -5.22
CA LEU A 69 0.87 -17.73 -6.32
C LEU A 69 0.22 -18.96 -6.96
N SER A 70 0.97 -20.05 -7.15
CA SER A 70 0.43 -21.30 -7.74
C SER A 70 -0.68 -21.96 -6.93
N ASN A 71 -0.86 -21.57 -5.67
CA ASN A 71 -1.92 -22.07 -4.79
C ASN A 71 -3.02 -21.04 -4.54
N ALA A 72 -2.95 -19.88 -5.18
CA ALA A 72 -3.93 -18.81 -5.02
C ALA A 72 -5.15 -19.04 -5.92
N ASP A 73 -6.35 -18.81 -5.37
CA ASP A 73 -7.59 -18.67 -6.14
C ASP A 73 -7.77 -17.21 -6.58
N ILE A 74 -7.36 -16.27 -5.72
CA ILE A 74 -7.45 -14.83 -5.96
C ILE A 74 -6.13 -14.18 -5.58
N LEU A 75 -5.63 -13.29 -6.43
CA LEU A 75 -4.51 -12.38 -6.15
C LEU A 75 -5.04 -10.96 -6.01
N ILE A 76 -4.69 -10.29 -4.92
CA ILE A 76 -5.01 -8.88 -4.69
C ILE A 76 -3.72 -8.08 -4.82
N ILE A 77 -3.72 -7.15 -5.76
CA ILE A 77 -2.62 -6.22 -6.03
C ILE A 77 -3.06 -4.78 -5.75
N ASN A 78 -2.09 -3.91 -5.50
CA ASN A 78 -2.34 -2.48 -5.46
C ASN A 78 -2.75 -1.96 -6.84
N GLY A 79 -2.02 -2.36 -7.86
CA GLY A 79 -2.14 -1.78 -9.20
C GLY A 79 -1.35 -0.47 -9.32
N ALA A 80 -1.75 0.41 -10.23
CA ALA A 80 -1.04 1.65 -10.52
C ALA A 80 0.47 1.44 -10.81
N GLY A 81 0.83 0.31 -11.42
CA GLY A 81 2.20 -0.03 -11.79
C GLY A 81 3.09 -0.59 -10.66
N MET A 82 2.59 -0.69 -9.42
CA MET A 82 3.39 -1.19 -8.28
C MET A 82 3.92 -2.61 -8.50
N GLU A 83 3.15 -3.46 -9.13
CA GLU A 83 3.47 -4.87 -9.34
C GLU A 83 3.85 -5.21 -10.80
N SER A 84 4.50 -4.30 -11.51
CA SER A 84 4.93 -4.51 -12.91
C SER A 84 5.79 -5.77 -13.10
N PHE A 85 6.50 -6.21 -12.06
CA PHE A 85 7.26 -7.47 -12.04
C PHE A 85 6.37 -8.74 -12.16
N LEU A 86 5.06 -8.62 -12.00
CA LEU A 86 4.11 -9.72 -12.16
C LEU A 86 3.59 -9.89 -13.59
N ASP A 87 3.74 -8.92 -14.46
CA ASP A 87 3.10 -8.89 -15.79
C ASP A 87 3.42 -10.14 -16.62
N ASP A 88 4.68 -10.53 -16.67
CA ASP A 88 5.12 -11.73 -17.38
C ASP A 88 4.66 -13.05 -16.73
N VAL A 89 4.32 -13.01 -15.43
CA VAL A 89 4.00 -14.21 -14.64
C VAL A 89 2.49 -14.46 -14.60
N ILE A 90 1.70 -13.41 -14.54
CA ILE A 90 0.24 -13.49 -14.46
C ILE A 90 -0.32 -14.24 -15.66
N ASP A 91 0.24 -14.05 -16.85
CA ASP A 91 -0.18 -14.72 -18.08
C ASP A 91 -0.02 -16.25 -18.02
N GLU A 92 0.87 -16.76 -17.16
CA GLU A 92 1.05 -18.22 -16.96
C GLU A 92 -0.02 -18.82 -16.06
N TYR A 93 -0.77 -18.02 -15.29
CA TYR A 93 -1.80 -18.46 -14.34
C TYR A 93 -3.22 -18.10 -14.81
N SER A 94 -3.66 -18.73 -15.91
CA SER A 94 -4.92 -18.39 -16.59
C SER A 94 -6.19 -18.48 -15.72
N ASP A 95 -6.16 -19.25 -14.64
CA ASP A 95 -7.30 -19.47 -13.73
C ASP A 95 -7.27 -18.50 -12.53
N LEU A 96 -6.15 -17.82 -12.28
CA LEU A 96 -5.99 -16.87 -11.18
C LEU A 96 -6.87 -15.64 -11.42
N LYS A 97 -7.69 -15.31 -10.42
CA LYS A 97 -8.48 -14.07 -10.43
C LYS A 97 -7.67 -12.95 -9.80
N ILE A 98 -7.64 -11.79 -10.46
CA ILE A 98 -6.88 -10.63 -10.00
C ILE A 98 -7.85 -9.53 -9.60
N ILE A 99 -7.63 -8.97 -8.40
CA ILE A 99 -8.29 -7.76 -7.91
C ILE A 99 -7.25 -6.67 -7.82
N GLU A 100 -7.45 -5.60 -8.56
CA GLU A 100 -6.65 -4.40 -8.50
C GLU A 100 -7.33 -3.38 -7.58
N ALA A 101 -6.72 -3.10 -6.44
CA ALA A 101 -7.30 -2.27 -5.40
C ALA A 101 -7.46 -0.80 -5.83
N SER A 102 -6.50 -0.27 -6.58
CA SER A 102 -6.52 1.13 -7.07
C SER A 102 -7.42 1.38 -8.29
N LYS A 103 -8.09 0.35 -8.80
CA LYS A 103 -8.92 0.46 -10.01
C LYS A 103 -9.98 1.56 -9.89
N GLY A 104 -9.95 2.50 -10.83
CA GLY A 104 -10.91 3.61 -10.90
C GLY A 104 -10.65 4.74 -9.89
N ILE A 105 -9.57 4.69 -9.14
CA ILE A 105 -9.10 5.78 -8.27
C ILE A 105 -8.34 6.80 -9.12
N ASP A 106 -8.55 8.09 -8.84
CA ASP A 106 -7.78 9.16 -9.48
C ASP A 106 -6.31 9.08 -9.02
N LEU A 107 -5.39 8.88 -9.98
CA LEU A 107 -3.97 8.69 -9.73
C LEU A 107 -3.19 9.98 -9.96
N ILE A 108 -2.12 10.17 -9.18
CA ILE A 108 -1.17 11.28 -9.35
C ILE A 108 -0.15 10.87 -10.42
N GLU A 109 0.01 11.71 -11.45
CA GLU A 109 1.04 11.51 -12.48
C GLU A 109 2.44 11.69 -11.86
N ASP A 110 3.35 10.80 -12.20
CA ASP A 110 4.75 10.93 -11.82
C ASP A 110 5.42 11.98 -12.71
N THR A 111 5.88 13.08 -12.12
CA THR A 111 6.41 14.22 -12.88
C THR A 111 7.92 14.18 -13.08
N GLU A 112 8.62 13.15 -12.62
CA GLU A 112 10.10 13.14 -12.62
C GLU A 112 10.79 12.65 -13.89
N HIS A 113 10.06 12.21 -14.93
CA HIS A 113 10.68 11.73 -16.19
C HIS A 113 10.89 12.79 -17.29
N ASP A 114 10.73 14.08 -17.02
CA ASP A 114 10.78 15.13 -18.05
C ASP A 114 12.18 15.69 -18.34
N ASP A 115 13.30 15.11 -17.91
CA ASP A 115 14.65 15.66 -18.16
C ASP A 115 15.67 14.73 -18.83
N HIS A 116 15.27 13.89 -19.79
CA HIS A 116 16.23 13.26 -20.72
C HIS A 116 15.76 13.21 -22.18
N THR A 117 16.20 14.22 -22.95
CA THR A 117 16.65 14.20 -24.35
C THR A 117 15.90 13.37 -25.39
N GLU A 118 15.28 14.14 -26.31
CA GLU A 118 15.09 13.93 -27.75
C GLU A 118 15.37 12.53 -28.37
N ASP A 119 14.36 12.12 -29.17
CA ASP A 119 14.39 11.10 -30.21
C ASP A 119 14.24 9.64 -29.77
N HIS A 120 12.99 9.21 -29.61
CA HIS A 120 12.54 7.95 -30.23
C HIS A 120 11.02 7.92 -30.30
N ASP A 121 10.49 7.86 -31.56
CA ASP A 121 9.10 7.52 -31.90
C ASP A 121 8.73 6.15 -31.28
N HIS A 122 7.98 6.14 -30.20
CA HIS A 122 7.13 5.01 -29.81
C HIS A 122 5.80 5.57 -29.30
N GLU A 123 4.75 5.30 -30.07
CA GLU A 123 3.35 5.45 -29.68
C GLU A 123 3.06 4.40 -28.59
N ASP A 124 3.00 4.83 -27.34
CA ASP A 124 2.22 4.39 -26.20
C ASP A 124 2.89 5.00 -24.96
N HIS A 125 2.57 6.26 -24.69
CA HIS A 125 2.90 6.89 -23.40
C HIS A 125 1.88 6.37 -22.37
N ASP A 126 2.18 5.24 -21.74
CA ASP A 126 1.71 4.99 -20.40
C ASP A 126 2.29 6.10 -19.54
N HIS A 127 1.48 7.05 -19.13
CA HIS A 127 1.90 8.06 -18.16
C HIS A 127 2.24 7.31 -16.88
N ASP A 128 3.52 7.35 -16.50
CA ASP A 128 3.94 6.80 -15.23
C ASP A 128 3.17 7.53 -14.11
N VAL A 129 2.52 6.76 -13.28
CA VAL A 129 1.76 7.27 -12.14
C VAL A 129 2.42 6.86 -10.85
N ASN A 130 2.31 7.68 -9.80
CA ASN A 130 2.80 7.30 -8.49
C ASN A 130 1.93 6.16 -7.92
N PRO A 131 2.52 5.02 -7.56
CA PRO A 131 1.74 3.86 -7.15
C PRO A 131 1.37 3.81 -5.67
N HIS A 132 1.81 4.76 -4.83
CA HIS A 132 1.65 4.71 -3.37
C HIS A 132 0.26 5.17 -2.89
N VAL A 133 -0.78 4.63 -3.51
CA VAL A 133 -2.19 5.05 -3.32
C VAL A 133 -2.64 4.89 -1.87
N TRP A 134 -2.32 3.75 -1.25
CA TRP A 134 -2.73 3.40 0.13
C TRP A 134 -2.18 4.35 1.21
N VAL A 135 -1.18 5.18 0.91
CA VAL A 135 -0.59 6.10 1.90
C VAL A 135 -1.52 7.26 2.22
N SER A 136 -2.44 7.64 1.31
CA SER A 136 -3.61 8.48 1.62
C SER A 136 -4.69 7.65 2.31
N ILE A 137 -5.24 8.14 3.42
CA ILE A 137 -6.32 7.44 4.14
C ILE A 137 -7.59 7.41 3.29
N SER A 138 -7.91 8.51 2.62
CA SER A 138 -9.07 8.60 1.73
C SER A 138 -8.98 7.61 0.57
N LYS A 139 -7.82 7.49 -0.05
CA LYS A 139 -7.58 6.54 -1.13
C LYS A 139 -7.57 5.09 -0.63
N ASN A 140 -7.00 4.83 0.54
CA ASN A 140 -7.05 3.50 1.14
C ASN A 140 -8.50 3.06 1.47
N ILE A 141 -9.37 3.97 1.85
CA ILE A 141 -10.81 3.69 2.01
C ILE A 141 -11.43 3.27 0.67
N GLU A 142 -11.08 3.93 -0.43
CA GLU A 142 -11.52 3.55 -1.77
C GLU A 142 -10.99 2.16 -2.15
N GLU A 143 -9.70 1.87 -1.88
CA GLU A 143 -9.10 0.54 -2.10
C GLU A 143 -9.81 -0.56 -1.31
N VAL A 144 -10.08 -0.34 -0.02
CA VAL A 144 -10.83 -1.29 0.82
C VAL A 144 -12.22 -1.57 0.23
N SER A 145 -12.90 -0.53 -0.26
CA SER A 145 -14.21 -0.68 -0.91
C SER A 145 -14.13 -1.49 -2.19
N ASN A 146 -13.15 -1.20 -3.05
CA ASN A 146 -12.92 -1.92 -4.30
C ASN A 146 -12.63 -3.41 -4.05
N ILE A 147 -11.74 -3.71 -3.11
CA ILE A 147 -11.41 -5.10 -2.73
C ILE A 147 -12.68 -5.82 -2.25
N ALA A 148 -13.48 -5.20 -1.38
CA ALA A 148 -14.69 -5.83 -0.85
C ALA A 148 -15.77 -6.07 -1.92
N GLU A 149 -15.94 -5.15 -2.87
CA GLU A 149 -16.87 -5.29 -3.99
C GLU A 149 -16.47 -6.42 -4.93
N GLU A 150 -15.19 -6.48 -5.32
CA GLU A 150 -14.68 -7.52 -6.20
C GLU A 150 -14.69 -8.91 -5.51
N LEU A 151 -14.30 -9.00 -4.22
CA LEU A 151 -14.42 -10.24 -3.45
C LEU A 151 -15.87 -10.71 -3.35
N SER A 152 -16.81 -9.78 -3.13
CA SER A 152 -18.26 -10.11 -3.09
C SER A 152 -18.78 -10.64 -4.42
N SER A 153 -18.21 -10.18 -5.52
CA SER A 153 -18.55 -10.64 -6.87
C SER A 153 -17.96 -12.03 -7.17
N LEU A 154 -16.72 -12.28 -6.76
CA LEU A 154 -16.00 -13.53 -7.00
C LEU A 154 -16.43 -14.66 -6.06
N ASP A 155 -16.79 -14.32 -4.83
CA ASP A 155 -17.31 -15.26 -3.82
C ASP A 155 -18.66 -14.78 -3.24
N PRO A 156 -19.75 -14.95 -3.98
CA PRO A 156 -21.08 -14.47 -3.58
C PRO A 156 -21.61 -15.10 -2.27
N ASN A 157 -21.05 -16.24 -1.86
CA ASN A 157 -21.50 -16.92 -0.65
C ASN A 157 -21.16 -16.11 0.62
N HIS A 158 -20.06 -15.35 0.59
CA HIS A 158 -19.62 -14.52 1.70
C HIS A 158 -19.75 -13.01 1.41
N ALA A 159 -20.50 -12.62 0.38
CA ALA A 159 -20.61 -11.23 -0.05
C ALA A 159 -21.08 -10.29 1.08
N ASN A 160 -22.04 -10.71 1.88
CA ASN A 160 -22.55 -9.89 2.99
C ASN A 160 -21.52 -9.71 4.09
N GLU A 161 -20.74 -10.75 4.39
CA GLU A 161 -19.68 -10.70 5.39
C GLU A 161 -18.53 -9.79 4.95
N TYR A 162 -18.11 -9.88 3.68
CA TYR A 162 -17.09 -8.97 3.11
C TYR A 162 -17.54 -7.51 3.23
N GLN A 163 -18.76 -7.19 2.81
CA GLN A 163 -19.30 -5.83 2.89
C GLN A 163 -19.43 -5.35 4.33
N TYR A 164 -19.91 -6.20 5.23
CA TYR A 164 -20.03 -5.86 6.65
C TYR A 164 -18.67 -5.54 7.26
N ASN A 165 -17.69 -6.41 7.08
CA ASN A 165 -16.35 -6.25 7.63
C ASN A 165 -15.63 -5.04 7.03
N ALA A 166 -15.77 -4.81 5.72
CA ALA A 166 -15.22 -3.62 5.06
C ALA A 166 -15.81 -2.33 5.66
N ASN A 167 -17.12 -2.26 5.85
CA ASN A 167 -17.78 -1.10 6.44
C ASN A 167 -17.31 -0.84 7.89
N GLU A 168 -17.12 -1.90 8.68
CA GLU A 168 -16.59 -1.78 10.05
C GLU A 168 -15.13 -1.25 10.05
N TYR A 169 -14.32 -1.68 9.08
CA TYR A 169 -12.95 -1.20 8.94
C TYR A 169 -12.91 0.24 8.42
N ILE A 170 -13.68 0.55 7.39
CA ILE A 170 -13.82 1.91 6.83
C ILE A 170 -14.26 2.90 7.92
N ALA A 171 -15.20 2.53 8.79
CA ALA A 171 -15.61 3.39 9.90
C ALA A 171 -14.44 3.78 10.83
N LYS A 172 -13.50 2.86 11.06
CA LYS A 172 -12.29 3.15 11.84
C LYS A 172 -11.32 4.06 11.08
N LEU A 173 -11.17 3.85 9.78
CA LEU A 173 -10.34 4.69 8.91
C LEU A 173 -10.91 6.12 8.82
N GLU A 174 -12.23 6.29 8.70
CA GLU A 174 -12.89 7.60 8.68
C GLU A 174 -12.71 8.37 10.00
N ASN A 175 -12.74 7.67 11.15
CA ASN A 175 -12.43 8.28 12.44
C ASN A 175 -10.97 8.77 12.49
N LEU A 176 -10.03 7.95 12.05
CA LEU A 176 -8.62 8.31 11.98
C LEU A 176 -8.40 9.49 11.02
N LYS A 177 -9.01 9.45 9.83
CA LYS A 177 -8.98 10.55 8.86
C LYS A 177 -9.44 11.87 9.49
N THR A 178 -10.55 11.84 10.20
CA THR A 178 -11.08 13.02 10.90
C THR A 178 -10.10 13.56 11.94
N GLU A 179 -9.47 12.70 12.73
CA GLU A 179 -8.45 13.07 13.70
C GLU A 179 -7.24 13.71 13.03
N MET A 180 -6.75 13.11 11.93
CA MET A 180 -5.59 13.61 11.20
C MET A 180 -5.87 14.97 10.56
N HIS A 181 -7.01 15.16 9.90
CA HIS A 181 -7.42 16.46 9.35
C HIS A 181 -7.54 17.53 10.43
N SER A 182 -8.15 17.22 11.58
CA SER A 182 -8.28 18.18 12.68
C SER A 182 -6.94 18.76 13.15
N THR A 183 -5.87 17.99 12.99
CA THR A 183 -4.52 18.36 13.38
C THR A 183 -3.72 18.94 12.22
N LEU A 184 -3.63 18.22 11.10
CA LEU A 184 -2.71 18.55 10.00
C LEU A 184 -3.20 19.71 9.13
N ASP A 185 -4.51 19.91 8.97
CA ASP A 185 -5.03 21.05 8.19
C ASP A 185 -4.60 22.40 8.77
N ASN A 186 -4.40 22.46 10.09
CA ASN A 186 -4.05 23.66 10.82
C ASN A 186 -2.56 23.76 11.21
N ILE A 187 -1.72 22.83 10.73
CA ILE A 187 -0.30 22.86 11.05
C ILE A 187 0.37 24.07 10.35
N ALA A 188 1.29 24.76 11.07
CA ALA A 188 1.85 26.02 10.60
C ALA A 188 2.82 25.86 9.44
N HIS A 189 3.62 24.80 9.46
CA HIS A 189 4.64 24.51 8.47
C HIS A 189 4.22 23.32 7.61
N LYS A 190 4.16 23.54 6.31
CA LYS A 190 3.65 22.55 5.35
C LYS A 190 4.74 21.94 4.47
N ASP A 191 5.92 22.56 4.44
CA ASP A 191 7.02 22.11 3.60
C ASP A 191 7.75 20.95 4.26
N ILE A 192 7.86 19.82 3.55
CA ILE A 192 8.54 18.61 4.01
C ILE A 192 9.54 18.12 2.96
N ILE A 193 10.56 17.41 3.43
CA ILE A 193 11.51 16.67 2.57
C ILE A 193 11.43 15.20 2.97
N THR A 194 11.16 14.34 2.00
CA THR A 194 11.08 12.88 2.16
C THR A 194 12.29 12.21 1.49
N PHE A 195 12.56 10.98 1.86
CA PHE A 195 13.65 10.22 1.25
C PHE A 195 13.21 9.44 0.02
N HIS A 196 11.96 9.06 -0.04
CA HIS A 196 11.37 8.29 -1.12
C HIS A 196 10.04 8.93 -1.53
N GLU A 197 9.60 8.69 -2.75
CA GLU A 197 8.36 9.25 -3.29
C GLU A 197 7.09 8.51 -2.83
N ALA A 198 7.05 8.06 -1.59
CA ALA A 198 5.90 7.34 -1.07
C ALA A 198 4.73 8.22 -0.62
N PHE A 199 4.92 9.54 -0.49
CA PHE A 199 3.97 10.42 0.21
C PHE A 199 3.19 11.43 -0.65
N PRO A 200 3.17 11.41 -2.00
CA PRO A 200 2.43 12.41 -2.78
C PRO A 200 0.93 12.43 -2.47
N TYR A 201 0.25 11.27 -2.42
CA TYR A 201 -1.18 11.19 -2.08
C TYR A 201 -1.48 11.65 -0.65
N PHE A 202 -0.59 11.33 0.29
CA PHE A 202 -0.68 11.81 1.68
C PHE A 202 -0.51 13.33 1.75
N ALA A 203 0.48 13.85 1.05
CA ALA A 203 0.74 15.28 0.99
C ALA A 203 -0.43 16.04 0.37
N GLU A 204 -1.01 15.53 -0.71
CA GLU A 204 -2.20 16.12 -1.34
C GLU A 204 -3.37 16.13 -0.35
N GLU A 205 -3.67 15.02 0.33
CA GLU A 205 -4.78 14.91 1.27
C GLU A 205 -4.69 15.93 2.41
N PHE A 206 -3.51 16.11 3.00
CA PHE A 206 -3.32 16.99 4.17
C PHE A 206 -2.73 18.38 3.83
N GLY A 207 -2.60 18.70 2.55
CA GLY A 207 -2.09 19.99 2.09
C GLY A 207 -0.65 20.24 2.50
N LEU A 208 0.20 19.19 2.56
CA LEU A 208 1.64 19.31 2.73
C LEU A 208 2.31 19.56 1.38
N ASN A 209 3.48 20.20 1.40
CA ASN A 209 4.28 20.46 0.21
C ASN A 209 5.55 19.61 0.28
N ILE A 210 5.69 18.61 -0.58
CA ILE A 210 6.97 17.92 -0.73
C ILE A 210 7.87 18.82 -1.57
N VAL A 211 8.87 19.44 -0.90
CA VAL A 211 9.78 20.40 -1.55
C VAL A 211 11.10 19.79 -1.95
N GLY A 212 11.31 18.53 -1.67
CA GLY A 212 12.44 17.72 -2.10
C GLY A 212 12.27 16.26 -1.73
N VAL A 213 12.77 15.41 -2.58
CA VAL A 213 12.86 13.94 -2.39
C VAL A 213 14.32 13.56 -2.56
N ILE A 214 14.81 12.71 -1.67
CA ILE A 214 16.17 12.17 -1.77
C ILE A 214 16.04 10.74 -2.25
N GLU A 215 15.86 10.53 -3.50
CA GLU A 215 15.68 9.21 -4.10
C GLU A 215 16.75 8.21 -3.65
N ILE A 216 16.45 7.47 -2.61
CA ILE A 216 17.28 6.34 -2.17
C ILE A 216 16.55 5.08 -2.56
N GLU A 217 16.94 4.53 -3.68
CA GLU A 217 16.67 3.14 -3.97
C GLU A 217 17.44 2.25 -2.99
N PRO A 218 16.93 1.06 -2.63
CA PRO A 218 17.51 0.23 -1.57
C PRO A 218 19.02 -0.02 -1.68
N ASP A 219 19.58 0.02 -2.90
CA ASP A 219 20.97 -0.24 -3.22
C ASP A 219 21.71 0.96 -3.84
N SER A 220 21.07 2.15 -3.92
CA SER A 220 21.69 3.36 -4.46
C SER A 220 21.97 4.40 -3.36
N GLU A 221 23.10 5.08 -3.48
CA GLU A 221 23.38 6.25 -2.67
C GLU A 221 23.20 7.52 -3.54
N PRO A 222 22.52 8.56 -3.06
CA PRO A 222 22.38 9.80 -3.82
C PRO A 222 23.74 10.39 -4.14
N SER A 223 23.86 11.00 -5.32
CA SER A 223 25.08 11.67 -5.74
C SER A 223 25.37 12.89 -4.83
N ALA A 224 26.63 13.31 -4.79
CA ALA A 224 27.00 14.51 -4.04
C ALA A 224 26.23 15.77 -4.48
N LYS A 225 25.87 15.86 -5.78
CA LYS A 225 25.07 16.97 -6.33
C LYS A 225 23.63 16.96 -5.82
N GLU A 226 23.01 15.80 -5.70
CA GLU A 226 21.65 15.65 -5.16
C GLU A 226 21.65 16.06 -3.67
N VAL A 227 22.63 15.59 -2.90
CA VAL A 227 22.79 15.98 -1.49
C VAL A 227 23.00 17.50 -1.36
N GLU A 228 23.83 18.12 -2.20
CA GLU A 228 24.04 19.58 -2.21
C GLU A 228 22.73 20.32 -2.54
N ASN A 229 21.94 19.85 -3.50
CA ASN A 229 20.65 20.44 -3.85
C ASN A 229 19.70 20.41 -2.65
N ILE A 230 19.56 19.26 -1.97
CA ILE A 230 18.71 19.14 -0.79
C ILE A 230 19.17 20.08 0.34
N ILE A 231 20.47 20.17 0.59
CA ILE A 231 21.03 21.11 1.58
C ILE A 231 20.67 22.56 1.21
N SER A 232 20.73 22.92 -0.09
CA SER A 232 20.35 24.26 -0.56
C SER A 232 18.86 24.54 -0.29
N ILE A 233 17.97 23.61 -0.65
CA ILE A 233 16.52 23.73 -0.39
C ILE A 233 16.23 23.89 1.10
N ILE A 234 16.86 23.10 1.96
CA ILE A 234 16.71 23.18 3.43
C ILE A 234 17.06 24.57 3.93
N ASN A 235 18.21 25.12 3.49
CA ASN A 235 18.68 26.42 3.91
C ASN A 235 17.81 27.56 3.37
N GLU A 236 17.42 27.51 2.10
CA GLU A 236 16.61 28.55 1.44
C GLU A 236 15.20 28.62 2.03
N LYS A 237 14.58 27.46 2.27
CA LYS A 237 13.22 27.35 2.81
C LYS A 237 13.17 27.27 4.35
N ASN A 238 14.33 27.27 5.02
CA ASN A 238 14.46 27.13 6.46
C ASN A 238 13.77 25.88 7.01
N ILE A 239 13.89 24.74 6.30
CA ILE A 239 13.31 23.47 6.70
C ILE A 239 13.96 22.98 7.99
N LYS A 240 13.16 22.49 8.95
CA LYS A 240 13.66 22.01 10.25
C LYS A 240 13.51 20.50 10.42
N ALA A 241 12.79 19.82 9.55
CA ALA A 241 12.50 18.40 9.65
C ALA A 241 12.77 17.67 8.32
N LEU A 242 13.50 16.57 8.41
CA LEU A 242 13.69 15.59 7.34
C LEU A 242 12.96 14.31 7.71
N PHE A 243 12.33 13.68 6.77
CA PHE A 243 11.57 12.46 7.01
C PHE A 243 12.23 11.27 6.33
N THR A 244 12.68 10.31 7.14
CA THR A 244 13.18 9.00 6.70
C THR A 244 12.05 7.97 6.81
N GLU A 245 12.29 6.77 6.31
CA GLU A 245 11.38 5.65 6.40
C GLU A 245 12.02 4.48 7.14
N PRO A 246 11.24 3.60 7.80
CA PRO A 246 11.78 2.54 8.66
C PRO A 246 12.72 1.56 7.95
N GLN A 247 12.51 1.34 6.65
CA GLN A 247 13.25 0.37 5.84
C GLN A 247 14.57 0.91 5.28
N TYR A 248 14.81 2.23 5.35
CA TYR A 248 16.01 2.85 4.77
C TYR A 248 17.06 3.22 5.82
N SER A 249 18.32 3.28 5.38
CA SER A 249 19.43 3.71 6.22
C SER A 249 19.38 5.22 6.48
N SER A 250 19.58 5.65 7.73
CA SER A 250 19.63 7.07 8.10
C SER A 250 20.94 7.79 7.74
N LYS A 251 21.93 7.09 7.17
CA LYS A 251 23.27 7.64 6.94
C LYS A 251 23.30 8.98 6.19
N ILE A 252 22.54 9.08 5.11
CA ILE A 252 22.47 10.31 4.30
C ILE A 252 21.70 11.39 5.04
N ALA A 253 20.58 11.00 5.70
CA ALA A 253 19.82 11.91 6.55
C ALA A 253 20.72 12.50 7.65
N ASP A 254 21.52 11.67 8.32
CA ASP A 254 22.47 12.13 9.36
C ASP A 254 23.49 13.13 8.81
N THR A 255 23.96 12.92 7.58
CA THR A 255 24.89 13.85 6.91
C THR A 255 24.23 15.19 6.63
N ILE A 256 23.03 15.18 6.02
CA ILE A 256 22.27 16.39 5.70
C ILE A 256 21.88 17.13 6.99
N ALA A 257 21.40 16.41 7.99
CA ALA A 257 21.03 16.98 9.29
C ALA A 257 22.21 17.68 9.98
N LYS A 258 23.39 17.08 9.92
CA LYS A 258 24.62 17.66 10.48
C LYS A 258 25.04 18.96 9.79
N GLU A 259 24.89 19.04 8.47
CA GLU A 259 25.26 20.23 7.68
C GLU A 259 24.22 21.36 7.81
N THR A 260 22.94 21.03 8.00
CA THR A 260 21.84 22.01 7.98
C THR A 260 21.28 22.34 9.36
N GLY A 261 21.51 21.47 10.34
CA GLY A 261 20.86 21.56 11.66
C GLY A 261 19.40 21.12 11.68
N ALA A 262 18.88 20.52 10.59
CA ALA A 262 17.55 19.93 10.57
C ALA A 262 17.49 18.68 11.46
N SER A 263 16.33 18.40 12.01
CA SER A 263 16.08 17.18 12.79
C SER A 263 15.54 16.07 11.90
N ILE A 264 15.87 14.82 12.23
CA ILE A 264 15.40 13.64 11.49
C ILE A 264 14.20 13.04 12.21
N TYR A 265 13.17 12.76 11.47
CA TYR A 265 11.96 12.07 11.91
C TYR A 265 11.67 10.89 10.98
N THR A 266 10.83 9.97 11.41
CA THR A 266 10.43 8.82 10.60
C THR A 266 8.95 8.93 10.24
N LEU A 267 8.64 8.82 8.94
CA LEU A 267 7.30 8.57 8.43
C LEU A 267 7.25 7.15 7.87
N ASP A 268 6.26 6.38 8.27
CA ASP A 268 6.10 4.99 7.84
C ASP A 268 5.08 4.92 6.70
N PRO A 269 5.47 4.50 5.47
CA PRO A 269 4.55 4.28 4.35
C PRO A 269 3.78 2.97 4.48
N ILE A 270 3.92 2.25 5.59
CA ILE A 270 3.16 1.04 5.95
C ILE A 270 3.41 -0.14 4.99
N VAL A 271 4.62 -0.25 4.48
CA VAL A 271 5.02 -1.34 3.56
C VAL A 271 5.66 -2.54 4.25
N THR A 272 5.99 -2.43 5.53
CA THR A 272 6.63 -3.49 6.31
C THR A 272 5.82 -3.86 7.54
N GLY A 273 5.79 -5.13 7.88
CA GLY A 273 5.13 -5.63 9.08
C GLY A 273 4.90 -7.14 9.04
N ASP A 274 4.60 -7.72 10.18
CA ASP A 274 4.38 -9.15 10.32
C ASP A 274 3.00 -9.57 9.79
N SER A 275 2.97 -10.57 8.92
CA SER A 275 1.73 -11.16 8.39
C SER A 275 1.08 -12.07 9.44
N ASN A 276 0.48 -11.50 10.46
CA ASN A 276 -0.22 -12.18 11.55
C ASN A 276 -1.40 -11.33 12.08
N GLU A 277 -2.06 -11.79 13.15
CA GLU A 277 -3.23 -11.10 13.71
C GLU A 277 -2.98 -9.66 14.18
N LYS A 278 -1.74 -9.25 14.45
CA LYS A 278 -1.43 -7.85 14.81
C LYS A 278 -1.67 -6.91 13.64
N ALA A 279 -1.57 -7.39 12.41
CA ALA A 279 -1.78 -6.60 11.20
C ALA A 279 -3.18 -5.98 11.09
N TYR A 280 -4.21 -6.52 11.77
CA TYR A 280 -5.56 -5.93 11.75
C TYR A 280 -5.60 -4.43 12.08
N ASN A 281 -4.75 -3.97 12.98
CA ASN A 281 -4.74 -2.57 13.43
C ASN A 281 -3.50 -1.81 12.97
N ASP A 282 -2.60 -2.45 12.24
CA ASP A 282 -1.26 -1.90 11.97
C ASP A 282 -1.33 -0.61 11.15
N TYR A 283 -2.20 -0.55 10.14
CA TYR A 283 -2.40 0.67 9.36
C TYR A 283 -2.81 1.86 10.24
N ILE A 284 -3.77 1.65 11.12
CA ILE A 284 -4.27 2.70 12.03
C ILE A 284 -3.20 3.13 13.02
N ILE A 285 -2.47 2.17 13.60
CA ILE A 285 -1.40 2.44 14.57
C ILE A 285 -0.28 3.26 13.90
N LYS A 286 0.21 2.81 12.75
CA LYS A 286 1.30 3.49 12.04
C LYS A 286 0.91 4.88 11.53
N MET A 287 -0.31 5.04 11.02
CA MET A 287 -0.81 6.37 10.64
C MET A 287 -0.95 7.30 11.86
N GLN A 288 -1.33 6.78 13.01
CA GLN A 288 -1.39 7.55 14.25
C GLN A 288 0.00 7.95 14.75
N GLU A 289 1.00 7.08 14.57
CA GLU A 289 2.41 7.38 14.82
C GLU A 289 2.91 8.46 13.83
N ASN A 290 2.57 8.35 12.54
CA ASN A 290 2.85 9.38 11.54
C ASN A 290 2.25 10.75 11.92
N LEU A 291 0.99 10.76 12.38
CA LEU A 291 0.33 11.98 12.86
C LEU A 291 1.12 12.64 14.01
N ASN A 292 1.51 11.84 15.01
CA ASN A 292 2.27 12.33 16.16
C ASN A 292 3.64 12.87 15.74
N THR A 293 4.31 12.17 14.83
CA THR A 293 5.59 12.59 14.25
C THR A 293 5.47 13.93 13.52
N LEU A 294 4.50 14.07 12.63
CA LEU A 294 4.28 15.33 11.89
C LEU A 294 3.90 16.48 12.82
N LYS A 295 3.05 16.24 13.80
CA LYS A 295 2.68 17.23 14.81
C LYS A 295 3.89 17.74 15.60
N GLU A 296 4.84 16.85 15.90
CA GLU A 296 6.09 17.26 16.58
C GLU A 296 7.03 17.95 15.62
N ALA A 297 7.24 17.40 14.44
CA ALA A 297 8.22 17.87 13.47
C ALA A 297 7.87 19.24 12.88
N LEU A 298 6.60 19.57 12.74
CA LEU A 298 6.11 20.77 12.02
C LEU A 298 5.50 21.86 12.93
N LYS A 299 5.78 21.82 14.22
CA LYS A 299 5.24 22.76 15.22
C LYS A 299 6.05 24.07 15.40
N TRP A 300 7.27 24.16 14.85
CA TRP A 300 8.24 25.27 15.00
C TRP A 300 7.85 26.58 14.33
#